data_f82fcdf31030cda0f180f72282abafe0
#
_entry.id   f82fcdf31030cda0f180f72282abafe0
#
_cell.length_a   1.000
_cell.length_b   1.000
_cell.length_c   1.000
_cell.angle_alpha   90.00
_cell.angle_beta   90.00
_cell.angle_gamma   90.00
#
_symmetry.space_group_name_H-M   'P 1'
#
loop_
_entity.id
_entity.type
_entity.pdbx_description
1 polymer ?
#
loop_
_entity_poly.entity_id
_entity_poly.type
_entity_poly.pdbx_seq_one_letter_code
_entity_poly.pdbx_strand_id
1 'polypeptide(L)'
;MPTPNLAEWFNDSDMNDTATVGGKGASLGEMFQKLSGIGVKVPNGFTLTTAAFNLFVNAEIPATIWNNIGAPEDIEDLRNAAINCSTLASALEVCLRDADPEDHLNLNSRAALARSLVRETPVPDEIKQVISQEYSKLCELYHPGVDVAVRSSATTEDSAEASFAGQYESYLNVSGEQDIVEKWRRCVASMFTERAIGYHIEHGMHPLDSAIAVVIMKMARSDKACSGVMFTIDPDSGHDGVIHIGSSYGLGELVVQGVVSPDTYTVWKEGLRKHKFPIVHRTLGSKEQMMIYHEEAANEVQSIAVPYEDRRRWSLT
;
A
#
# COMPACT_ATOMS: atom_id res chain seq x y z
N MET A 1 -15.83 19.03 19.88
CA MET A 1 -15.74 18.60 18.47
C MET A 1 -16.04 17.11 18.42
N PRO A 2 -16.73 16.57 17.41
CA PRO A 2 -16.92 15.13 17.31
C PRO A 2 -15.53 14.45 17.25
N THR A 3 -15.39 13.31 17.91
CA THR A 3 -14.16 12.51 17.87
C THR A 3 -13.88 12.13 16.41
N PRO A 4 -12.68 12.38 15.87
CA PRO A 4 -12.39 12.05 14.50
C PRO A 4 -12.53 10.54 14.26
N ASN A 5 -13.13 10.16 13.15
CA ASN A 5 -13.26 8.76 12.77
C ASN A 5 -11.88 8.21 12.36
N LEU A 6 -11.33 7.27 13.15
CA LEU A 6 -10.00 6.72 12.91
C LEU A 6 -9.99 5.56 11.91
N ALA A 7 -11.14 4.95 11.63
CA ALA A 7 -11.26 3.86 10.65
C ALA A 7 -12.57 3.97 9.88
N GLU A 8 -12.56 3.61 8.59
CA GLU A 8 -13.72 3.65 7.72
C GLU A 8 -13.77 2.42 6.83
N TRP A 9 -14.96 1.79 6.75
CA TRP A 9 -15.16 0.58 5.95
C TRP A 9 -15.40 0.91 4.48
N PHE A 10 -15.09 -0.02 3.57
CA PHE A 10 -15.31 0.18 2.13
C PHE A 10 -16.78 0.38 1.75
N ASN A 11 -17.72 -0.11 2.56
CA ASN A 11 -19.13 0.16 2.33
C ASN A 11 -19.58 1.58 2.70
N ASP A 12 -18.74 2.33 3.40
CA ASP A 12 -19.05 3.67 3.91
C ASP A 12 -18.21 4.78 3.21
N SER A 13 -17.22 4.41 2.36
CA SER A 13 -16.33 5.34 1.65
C SER A 13 -16.47 5.26 0.14
N ASP A 14 -16.30 6.37 -0.55
CA ASP A 14 -16.30 6.47 -2.01
C ASP A 14 -15.21 7.45 -2.53
N MET A 15 -15.23 7.77 -3.83
CA MET A 15 -14.24 8.67 -4.45
C MET A 15 -14.26 10.11 -3.91
N ASN A 16 -15.28 10.52 -3.14
CA ASN A 16 -15.33 11.83 -2.51
C ASN A 16 -14.50 11.87 -1.21
N ASP A 17 -14.14 10.71 -0.65
CA ASP A 17 -13.47 10.57 0.65
C ASP A 17 -11.94 10.47 0.51
N THR A 18 -11.36 10.80 -0.65
CA THR A 18 -9.92 10.73 -0.92
C THR A 18 -9.07 11.47 0.12
N ALA A 19 -9.57 12.59 0.65
CA ALA A 19 -8.87 13.34 1.70
C ALA A 19 -8.81 12.59 3.05
N THR A 20 -9.72 11.65 3.28
CA THR A 20 -9.85 10.88 4.53
C THR A 20 -9.22 9.49 4.40
N VAL A 21 -9.51 8.76 3.32
CA VAL A 21 -9.12 7.36 3.14
C VAL A 21 -8.00 7.18 2.09
N GLY A 22 -7.54 8.25 1.46
CA GLY A 22 -6.56 8.23 0.37
C GLY A 22 -7.13 7.68 -0.94
N GLY A 23 -6.37 7.77 -2.02
CA GLY A 23 -6.82 7.37 -3.37
C GLY A 23 -7.18 5.89 -3.46
N LYS A 24 -6.34 4.98 -2.94
CA LYS A 24 -6.62 3.53 -2.96
C LYS A 24 -7.83 3.16 -2.09
N GLY A 25 -7.97 3.76 -0.90
CA GLY A 25 -9.12 3.53 -0.02
C GLY A 25 -10.42 3.95 -0.67
N ALA A 26 -10.46 5.14 -1.25
CA ALA A 26 -11.61 5.69 -1.98
C ALA A 26 -12.00 4.82 -3.18
N SER A 27 -11.03 4.42 -4.00
CA SER A 27 -11.26 3.54 -5.16
C SER A 27 -11.79 2.17 -4.73
N LEU A 28 -11.26 1.59 -3.65
CA LEU A 28 -11.73 0.30 -3.12
C LEU A 28 -13.15 0.40 -2.56
N GLY A 29 -13.46 1.49 -1.86
CA GLY A 29 -14.81 1.75 -1.38
C GLY A 29 -15.81 1.85 -2.52
N GLU A 30 -15.53 2.64 -3.55
CA GLU A 30 -16.37 2.76 -4.73
C GLU A 30 -16.53 1.42 -5.47
N MET A 31 -15.44 0.67 -5.65
CA MET A 31 -15.51 -0.67 -6.26
C MET A 31 -16.35 -1.63 -5.43
N PHE A 32 -16.16 -1.64 -4.11
CA PHE A 32 -16.94 -2.51 -3.22
C PHE A 32 -18.43 -2.23 -3.33
N GLN A 33 -18.84 -0.97 -3.28
CA GLN A 33 -20.25 -0.58 -3.36
C GLN A 33 -20.86 -0.85 -4.74
N LYS A 34 -20.16 -0.50 -5.83
CA LYS A 34 -20.73 -0.57 -7.18
C LYS A 34 -20.61 -1.93 -7.84
N LEU A 35 -19.56 -2.70 -7.54
CA LEU A 35 -19.27 -3.93 -8.27
C LEU A 35 -19.74 -5.20 -7.54
N SER A 36 -19.84 -5.19 -6.20
CA SER A 36 -20.28 -6.37 -5.45
C SER A 36 -21.69 -6.79 -5.82
N GLY A 37 -22.60 -5.82 -6.06
CA GLY A 37 -23.98 -6.06 -6.45
C GLY A 37 -24.16 -6.67 -7.86
N ILE A 38 -23.15 -6.60 -8.73
CA ILE A 38 -23.16 -7.17 -10.08
C ILE A 38 -22.29 -8.42 -10.22
N GLY A 39 -21.90 -9.02 -9.10
CA GLY A 39 -21.21 -10.30 -9.04
C GLY A 39 -19.69 -10.26 -9.05
N VAL A 40 -19.05 -9.08 -9.02
CA VAL A 40 -17.61 -8.96 -8.83
C VAL A 40 -17.28 -9.08 -7.35
N LYS A 41 -16.45 -10.04 -7.00
CA LYS A 41 -16.04 -10.27 -5.60
C LYS A 41 -14.92 -9.33 -5.22
N VAL A 42 -15.26 -8.15 -4.71
CA VAL A 42 -14.29 -7.23 -4.10
C VAL A 42 -14.09 -7.66 -2.63
N PRO A 43 -12.86 -8.03 -2.20
CA PRO A 43 -12.61 -8.35 -0.81
C PRO A 43 -12.95 -7.14 0.08
N ASN A 44 -13.64 -7.38 1.20
CA ASN A 44 -13.97 -6.30 2.13
C ASN A 44 -12.79 -5.96 3.02
N GLY A 45 -12.86 -4.79 3.64
CA GLY A 45 -11.85 -4.25 4.53
C GLY A 45 -12.24 -2.88 5.05
N PHE A 46 -11.31 -2.27 5.74
CA PHE A 46 -11.41 -0.93 6.27
C PHE A 46 -10.13 -0.15 6.03
N THR A 47 -10.22 1.16 6.11
CA THR A 47 -9.08 2.07 5.98
C THR A 47 -8.87 2.77 7.31
N LEU A 48 -7.66 2.71 7.88
CA LEU A 48 -7.24 3.64 8.91
C LEU A 48 -7.03 5.01 8.26
N THR A 49 -7.80 5.96 8.71
CA THR A 49 -7.95 7.27 8.05
C THR A 49 -6.74 8.20 8.28
N THR A 50 -6.69 9.29 7.55
CA THR A 50 -5.71 10.36 7.79
C THR A 50 -5.80 10.93 9.21
N ALA A 51 -6.95 10.79 9.89
CA ALA A 51 -7.08 11.17 11.30
C ALA A 51 -6.24 10.27 12.22
N ALA A 52 -6.10 8.97 11.91
CA ALA A 52 -5.20 8.08 12.66
C ALA A 52 -3.73 8.47 12.46
N PHE A 53 -3.33 8.83 11.24
CA PHE A 53 -2.00 9.38 10.99
C PHE A 53 -1.76 10.67 11.80
N ASN A 54 -2.69 11.61 11.74
CA ASN A 54 -2.58 12.88 12.47
C ASN A 54 -2.51 12.66 13.99
N LEU A 55 -3.27 11.72 14.52
CA LEU A 55 -3.20 11.36 15.94
C LEU A 55 -1.81 10.83 16.30
N PHE A 56 -1.24 9.98 15.47
CA PHE A 56 0.07 9.37 15.68
C PHE A 56 1.22 10.40 15.60
N VAL A 57 1.26 11.21 14.56
CA VAL A 57 2.36 12.20 14.42
C VAL A 57 2.31 13.30 15.49
N ASN A 58 1.14 13.57 16.08
CA ASN A 58 1.00 14.48 17.22
C ASN A 58 1.17 13.80 18.58
N ALA A 59 1.47 12.49 18.62
CA ALA A 59 1.75 11.79 19.87
C ALA A 59 3.08 12.27 20.48
N GLU A 60 3.12 12.25 21.82
CA GLU A 60 4.34 12.56 22.57
C GLU A 60 5.42 11.50 22.33
N ILE A 61 6.67 11.92 22.21
CA ILE A 61 7.83 11.05 22.08
C ILE A 61 8.36 10.70 23.48
N PRO A 62 8.31 9.43 23.90
CA PRO A 62 8.95 9.02 25.14
C PRO A 62 10.48 9.16 25.06
N ALA A 63 11.09 9.70 26.08
CA ALA A 63 12.56 9.87 26.11
C ALA A 63 13.33 8.55 25.92
N THR A 64 12.70 7.42 26.21
CA THR A 64 13.30 6.07 26.09
C THR A 64 13.59 5.66 24.66
N ILE A 65 12.88 6.17 23.65
CA ILE A 65 13.11 5.76 22.25
C ILE A 65 14.51 6.18 21.76
N TRP A 66 15.05 7.26 22.29
CA TRP A 66 16.34 7.78 21.89
C TRP A 66 17.52 6.84 22.19
N ASN A 67 17.33 5.87 23.07
CA ASN A 67 18.32 4.81 23.33
C ASN A 67 18.48 3.85 22.13
N ASN A 68 17.44 3.76 21.29
CA ASN A 68 17.41 2.85 20.13
C ASN A 68 17.71 3.60 18.80
N ILE A 69 17.66 4.95 18.81
CA ILE A 69 17.85 5.75 17.63
C ILE A 69 19.27 6.28 17.57
N GLY A 70 20.08 5.69 16.70
CA GLY A 70 21.37 6.24 16.29
C GLY A 70 21.23 7.23 15.15
N ALA A 71 22.25 8.08 14.98
CA ALA A 71 22.37 8.93 13.80
C ALA A 71 23.82 8.85 13.28
N PRO A 72 24.03 8.89 11.94
CA PRO A 72 25.33 9.14 11.36
C PRO A 72 25.90 10.48 11.80
N GLU A 73 27.24 10.63 11.75
CA GLU A 73 27.93 11.85 12.21
C GLU A 73 27.49 13.11 11.48
N ASP A 74 27.13 13.01 10.20
CA ASP A 74 26.67 14.11 9.34
C ASP A 74 25.34 14.74 9.76
N ILE A 75 24.54 14.04 10.60
CA ILE A 75 23.23 14.50 11.09
C ILE A 75 23.09 14.40 12.61
N GLU A 76 24.17 14.25 13.35
CA GLU A 76 24.12 14.15 14.81
C GLU A 76 23.50 15.40 15.46
N ASP A 77 23.78 16.57 14.91
CA ASP A 77 23.17 17.82 15.36
C ASP A 77 21.66 17.83 15.18
N LEU A 78 21.13 17.27 14.09
CA LEU A 78 19.69 17.15 13.86
C LEU A 78 19.05 16.17 14.86
N ARG A 79 19.70 15.04 15.14
CA ARG A 79 19.25 14.10 16.16
C ARG A 79 19.21 14.79 17.53
N ASN A 80 20.25 15.52 17.89
CA ASN A 80 20.32 16.25 19.16
C ASN A 80 19.25 17.36 19.25
N ALA A 81 18.91 18.01 18.16
CA ALA A 81 17.81 18.95 18.09
C ALA A 81 16.44 18.24 18.22
N ALA A 82 16.25 17.11 17.57
CA ALA A 82 15.02 16.32 17.62
C ALA A 82 14.71 15.74 19.01
N ILE A 83 15.73 15.42 19.82
CA ILE A 83 15.58 14.98 21.22
C ILE A 83 14.81 15.99 22.08
N ASN A 84 14.89 17.28 21.76
CA ASN A 84 14.21 18.33 22.49
C ASN A 84 12.76 18.55 22.03
N CYS A 85 12.30 17.81 21.02
CA CYS A 85 10.94 17.89 20.51
C CYS A 85 9.98 17.09 21.41
N SER A 86 8.77 17.60 21.60
CA SER A 86 7.74 16.94 22.42
C SER A 86 6.88 15.96 21.63
N THR A 87 6.70 16.17 20.32
CA THR A 87 5.85 15.36 19.46
C THR A 87 6.62 14.78 18.29
N LEU A 88 6.11 13.66 17.74
CA LEU A 88 6.70 13.03 16.55
C LEU A 88 6.73 14.01 15.36
N ALA A 89 5.65 14.79 15.14
CA ALA A 89 5.62 15.79 14.07
C ALA A 89 6.74 16.82 14.20
N SER A 90 6.97 17.36 15.40
CA SER A 90 8.03 18.35 15.62
C SER A 90 9.43 17.78 15.43
N ALA A 91 9.66 16.51 15.78
CA ALA A 91 10.92 15.83 15.55
C ALA A 91 11.16 15.51 14.07
N LEU A 92 10.11 15.09 13.36
CA LEU A 92 10.16 14.88 11.91
C LEU A 92 10.44 16.19 11.17
N GLU A 93 9.82 17.30 11.59
CA GLU A 93 10.09 18.62 11.02
C GLU A 93 11.58 18.99 11.13
N VAL A 94 12.21 18.73 12.28
CA VAL A 94 13.65 18.93 12.47
C VAL A 94 14.46 18.06 11.51
N CYS A 95 14.08 16.79 11.32
CA CYS A 95 14.79 15.88 10.41
C CYS A 95 14.70 16.32 8.94
N LEU A 96 13.58 16.93 8.55
CA LEU A 96 13.28 17.28 7.15
C LEU A 96 13.66 18.73 6.80
N ARG A 97 13.97 19.56 7.81
CA ARG A 97 14.32 20.95 7.60
C ARG A 97 15.56 21.06 6.69
N ASP A 98 15.47 21.90 5.66
CA ASP A 98 16.55 22.16 4.71
C ASP A 98 17.12 20.88 4.04
N ALA A 99 16.27 19.85 3.87
CA ALA A 99 16.64 18.65 3.13
C ALA A 99 16.79 18.99 1.64
N ASP A 100 17.94 18.62 1.07
CA ASP A 100 18.25 18.86 -0.33
C ASP A 100 18.17 17.55 -1.11
N PRO A 101 17.30 17.42 -2.13
CA PRO A 101 17.20 16.24 -2.97
C PRO A 101 18.48 15.92 -3.75
N GLU A 102 19.32 16.92 -4.03
CA GLU A 102 20.57 16.74 -4.75
C GLU A 102 21.69 16.18 -3.86
N ASP A 103 21.61 16.37 -2.54
CA ASP A 103 22.53 15.75 -1.57
C ASP A 103 22.01 14.40 -1.09
N HIS A 104 22.16 13.38 -1.94
CA HIS A 104 21.67 12.04 -1.68
C HIS A 104 22.19 11.41 -0.38
N LEU A 105 23.42 11.70 0.05
CA LEU A 105 23.96 11.12 1.28
C LEU A 105 23.27 11.72 2.50
N ASN A 106 23.17 13.04 2.57
CA ASN A 106 22.51 13.74 3.66
C ASN A 106 21.00 13.42 3.67
N LEU A 107 20.35 13.40 2.50
CA LEU A 107 18.94 13.04 2.37
C LEU A 107 18.66 11.60 2.88
N ASN A 108 19.53 10.64 2.53
CA ASN A 108 19.38 9.26 3.01
C ASN A 108 19.55 9.17 4.53
N SER A 109 20.52 9.87 5.11
CA SER A 109 20.73 9.92 6.56
C SER A 109 19.51 10.51 7.28
N ARG A 110 18.97 11.64 6.78
CA ARG A 110 17.74 12.27 7.30
C ARG A 110 16.53 11.36 7.20
N ALA A 111 16.34 10.72 6.05
CA ALA A 111 15.29 9.75 5.80
C ALA A 111 15.39 8.55 6.77
N ALA A 112 16.60 8.06 7.02
CA ALA A 112 16.82 6.96 7.98
C ALA A 112 16.45 7.38 9.40
N LEU A 113 16.83 8.57 9.83
CA LEU A 113 16.48 9.12 11.14
C LEU A 113 14.96 9.29 11.27
N ALA A 114 14.31 9.89 10.28
CA ALA A 114 12.86 10.07 10.28
C ALA A 114 12.10 8.73 10.36
N ARG A 115 12.51 7.72 9.57
CA ARG A 115 11.92 6.37 9.65
C ARG A 115 12.15 5.70 11.01
N SER A 116 13.33 5.88 11.61
CA SER A 116 13.63 5.36 12.93
C SER A 116 12.74 5.99 14.00
N LEU A 117 12.52 7.30 13.94
CA LEU A 117 11.59 8.02 14.81
C LEU A 117 10.17 7.44 14.73
N VAL A 118 9.65 7.26 13.51
CA VAL A 118 8.32 6.67 13.30
C VAL A 118 8.25 5.25 13.84
N ARG A 119 9.29 4.43 13.61
CA ARG A 119 9.30 3.01 14.03
C ARG A 119 9.45 2.83 15.54
N GLU A 120 10.19 3.70 16.21
CA GLU A 120 10.43 3.60 17.65
C GLU A 120 9.33 4.31 18.48
N THR A 121 8.61 5.28 17.91
CA THR A 121 7.51 5.95 18.60
C THR A 121 6.35 4.97 18.84
N PRO A 122 5.88 4.82 20.08
CA PRO A 122 4.75 3.96 20.39
C PRO A 122 3.47 4.42 19.67
N VAL A 123 2.75 3.48 19.09
CA VAL A 123 1.44 3.76 18.49
C VAL A 123 0.45 4.05 19.61
N PRO A 124 -0.33 5.14 19.55
CA PRO A 124 -1.36 5.47 20.53
C PRO A 124 -2.36 4.32 20.76
N ASP A 125 -2.81 4.17 21.98
CA ASP A 125 -3.71 3.06 22.36
C ASP A 125 -5.08 3.18 21.67
N GLU A 126 -5.53 4.36 21.36
CA GLU A 126 -6.76 4.61 20.58
C GLU A 126 -6.67 3.97 19.19
N ILE A 127 -5.54 4.07 18.52
CA ILE A 127 -5.32 3.44 17.20
C ILE A 127 -5.28 1.92 17.33
N LYS A 128 -4.58 1.40 18.35
CA LYS A 128 -4.52 -0.05 18.60
C LYS A 128 -5.91 -0.62 18.88
N GLN A 129 -6.71 0.07 19.69
CA GLN A 129 -8.09 -0.32 20.02
C GLN A 129 -8.98 -0.34 18.77
N VAL A 130 -8.88 0.67 17.90
CA VAL A 130 -9.63 0.71 16.64
C VAL A 130 -9.19 -0.43 15.73
N ILE A 131 -7.89 -0.70 15.57
CA ILE A 131 -7.39 -1.84 14.78
C ILE A 131 -7.96 -3.15 15.33
N SER A 132 -7.91 -3.38 16.64
CA SER A 132 -8.43 -4.57 17.29
C SER A 132 -9.93 -4.74 17.01
N GLN A 133 -10.72 -3.69 17.20
CA GLN A 133 -12.17 -3.72 16.98
C GLN A 133 -12.55 -4.00 15.53
N GLU A 134 -11.92 -3.28 14.58
CA GLU A 134 -12.27 -3.42 13.16
C GLU A 134 -11.73 -4.74 12.57
N TYR A 135 -10.57 -5.21 13.01
CA TYR A 135 -10.05 -6.53 12.62
C TYR A 135 -10.90 -7.67 13.19
N SER A 136 -11.41 -7.55 14.43
CA SER A 136 -12.35 -8.52 14.99
C SER A 136 -13.63 -8.63 14.16
N LYS A 137 -14.20 -7.50 13.73
CA LYS A 137 -15.35 -7.50 12.80
C LYS A 137 -15.00 -8.17 11.46
N LEU A 138 -13.80 -7.93 10.93
CA LEU A 138 -13.35 -8.58 9.70
C LEU A 138 -13.22 -10.10 9.88
N CYS A 139 -12.71 -10.56 11.03
CA CYS A 139 -12.67 -11.97 11.38
C CYS A 139 -14.05 -12.60 11.50
N GLU A 140 -15.05 -11.88 12.03
CA GLU A 140 -16.45 -12.36 12.09
C GLU A 140 -17.06 -12.51 10.69
N LEU A 141 -16.72 -11.61 9.76
CA LEU A 141 -17.22 -11.66 8.37
C LEU A 141 -16.64 -12.84 7.56
N TYR A 142 -15.43 -13.28 7.86
CA TYR A 142 -14.73 -14.28 7.08
C TYR A 142 -14.37 -15.53 7.90
N HIS A 143 -13.35 -15.44 8.74
CA HIS A 143 -12.92 -16.52 9.66
C HIS A 143 -11.95 -15.94 10.71
N PRO A 144 -11.79 -16.59 11.86
CA PRO A 144 -10.79 -16.21 12.87
C PRO A 144 -9.38 -16.15 12.27
N GLY A 145 -8.65 -15.08 12.59
CA GLY A 145 -7.30 -14.88 12.09
C GLY A 145 -7.20 -14.65 10.58
N VAL A 146 -8.19 -13.99 9.98
CA VAL A 146 -8.20 -13.69 8.55
C VAL A 146 -6.93 -12.96 8.12
N ASP A 147 -6.33 -13.45 7.05
CA ASP A 147 -5.18 -12.85 6.42
C ASP A 147 -5.56 -11.59 5.62
N VAL A 148 -4.79 -10.52 5.82
CA VAL A 148 -5.05 -9.22 5.21
C VAL A 148 -3.82 -8.69 4.46
N ALA A 149 -4.08 -7.80 3.52
CA ALA A 149 -3.09 -6.90 2.96
C ALA A 149 -3.17 -5.57 3.72
N VAL A 150 -2.02 -5.04 4.14
CA VAL A 150 -1.87 -3.72 4.75
C VAL A 150 -1.16 -2.83 3.75
N ARG A 151 -1.85 -1.82 3.22
CA ARG A 151 -1.40 -1.05 2.06
C ARG A 151 -1.51 0.45 2.32
N SER A 152 -0.47 1.18 2.02
CA SER A 152 -0.51 2.64 2.00
C SER A 152 -1.56 3.18 1.03
N SER A 153 -2.19 4.28 1.40
CA SER A 153 -3.18 5.00 0.61
C SER A 153 -3.00 6.50 0.88
N ALA A 154 -2.05 7.11 0.20
CA ALA A 154 -1.77 8.53 0.39
C ALA A 154 -2.84 9.40 -0.28
N THR A 155 -3.06 10.58 0.27
CA THR A 155 -4.02 11.55 -0.28
C THR A 155 -3.56 12.15 -1.61
N THR A 156 -2.25 12.08 -1.88
CA THR A 156 -1.61 12.61 -3.09
C THR A 156 -1.22 11.53 -4.11
N GLU A 157 -1.43 10.24 -3.82
CA GLU A 157 -0.89 9.12 -4.61
C GLU A 157 -1.44 9.03 -6.04
N ASP A 158 -2.69 9.44 -6.26
CA ASP A 158 -3.39 9.37 -7.55
C ASP A 158 -3.79 10.76 -8.08
N SER A 159 -3.08 11.83 -7.68
CA SER A 159 -3.36 13.15 -8.23
C SER A 159 -2.90 13.24 -9.68
N ALA A 160 -3.65 13.98 -10.52
CA ALA A 160 -3.32 14.16 -11.93
C ALA A 160 -1.98 14.91 -12.13
N GLU A 161 -1.51 15.61 -11.11
CA GLU A 161 -0.30 16.45 -11.13
C GLU A 161 0.93 15.74 -10.58
N ALA A 162 0.73 14.72 -9.73
CA ALA A 162 1.82 13.99 -9.10
C ALA A 162 1.43 12.52 -8.85
N SER A 163 2.15 11.57 -9.44
CA SER A 163 1.91 10.14 -9.24
C SER A 163 2.94 9.54 -8.27
N PHE A 164 2.50 9.22 -7.08
CA PHE A 164 3.28 8.49 -6.08
C PHE A 164 3.20 6.96 -6.25
N ALA A 165 2.80 6.48 -7.43
CA ALA A 165 2.64 5.05 -7.69
C ALA A 165 3.92 4.27 -7.35
N GLY A 166 3.81 3.25 -6.48
CA GLY A 166 4.92 2.40 -6.07
C GLY A 166 5.94 3.04 -5.13
N GLN A 167 5.68 4.24 -4.59
CA GLN A 167 6.58 4.92 -3.65
C GLN A 167 6.48 4.37 -2.23
N TYR A 168 5.30 3.86 -1.85
CA TYR A 168 4.99 3.45 -0.49
C TYR A 168 4.83 1.93 -0.38
N GLU A 169 5.02 1.43 0.83
CA GLU A 169 5.06 -0.01 1.10
C GLU A 169 3.66 -0.65 1.18
N SER A 170 3.62 -1.93 0.81
CA SER A 170 2.48 -2.83 0.98
C SER A 170 2.95 -4.13 1.62
N TYR A 171 2.19 -4.64 2.57
CA TYR A 171 2.47 -5.90 3.26
C TYR A 171 1.34 -6.88 3.00
N LEU A 172 1.71 -8.06 2.56
CA LEU A 172 0.78 -9.14 2.21
C LEU A 172 0.83 -10.25 3.25
N ASN A 173 -0.23 -11.05 3.35
CA ASN A 173 -0.33 -12.18 4.26
C ASN A 173 -0.13 -11.79 5.74
N VAL A 174 -0.70 -10.68 6.17
CA VAL A 174 -0.62 -10.21 7.56
C VAL A 174 -1.81 -10.75 8.34
N SER A 175 -1.60 -11.27 9.54
CA SER A 175 -2.67 -11.72 10.42
C SER A 175 -2.36 -11.43 11.88
N GLY A 176 -3.39 -11.13 12.67
CA GLY A 176 -3.25 -10.75 14.08
C GLY A 176 -3.08 -9.25 14.29
N GLU A 177 -3.69 -8.78 15.37
CA GLU A 177 -3.77 -7.34 15.70
C GLU A 177 -2.40 -6.68 15.83
N GLN A 178 -1.46 -7.34 16.50
CA GLN A 178 -0.13 -6.80 16.75
C GLN A 178 0.66 -6.62 15.45
N ASP A 179 0.56 -7.58 14.54
CA ASP A 179 1.24 -7.50 13.25
C ASP A 179 0.61 -6.42 12.36
N ILE A 180 -0.72 -6.27 12.39
CA ILE A 180 -1.40 -5.19 11.67
C ILE A 180 -0.95 -3.82 12.19
N VAL A 181 -0.84 -3.62 13.52
CA VAL A 181 -0.32 -2.38 14.12
C VAL A 181 1.11 -2.11 13.65
N GLU A 182 1.96 -3.13 13.65
CA GLU A 182 3.36 -2.99 13.20
C GLU A 182 3.45 -2.67 11.70
N LYS A 183 2.66 -3.35 10.85
CA LYS A 183 2.64 -3.07 9.40
C LYS A 183 2.03 -1.70 9.10
N TRP A 184 1.01 -1.27 9.84
CA TRP A 184 0.47 0.08 9.76
C TRP A 184 1.57 1.12 10.04
N ARG A 185 2.30 0.98 11.14
CA ARG A 185 3.41 1.88 11.50
C ARG A 185 4.49 1.92 10.43
N ARG A 186 4.80 0.78 9.80
CA ARG A 186 5.76 0.70 8.68
C ARG A 186 5.22 1.40 7.42
N CYS A 187 3.93 1.28 7.12
CA CYS A 187 3.32 2.07 6.05
C CYS A 187 3.47 3.57 6.30
N VAL A 188 3.25 4.03 7.54
CA VAL A 188 3.52 5.43 7.90
C VAL A 188 5.00 5.77 7.71
N ALA A 189 5.91 4.91 8.14
CA ALA A 189 7.34 5.14 7.98
C ALA A 189 7.78 5.24 6.51
N SER A 190 7.08 4.57 5.59
CA SER A 190 7.41 4.61 4.16
C SER A 190 7.23 5.99 3.51
N MET A 191 6.49 6.91 4.14
CA MET A 191 6.43 8.32 3.72
C MET A 191 7.79 9.03 3.81
N PHE A 192 8.68 8.53 4.67
CA PHE A 192 9.96 9.12 4.97
C PHE A 192 11.13 8.33 4.36
N THR A 193 10.92 7.68 3.21
CA THR A 193 12.00 7.16 2.39
C THR A 193 12.70 8.33 1.65
N GLU A 194 13.99 8.18 1.34
CA GLU A 194 14.75 9.16 0.54
C GLU A 194 13.96 9.55 -0.73
N ARG A 195 13.46 8.55 -1.44
CA ARG A 195 12.69 8.72 -2.66
C ARG A 195 11.37 9.50 -2.43
N ALA A 196 10.65 9.19 -1.36
CA ALA A 196 9.38 9.88 -1.06
C ALA A 196 9.63 11.34 -0.64
N ILE A 197 10.65 11.59 0.20
CA ILE A 197 11.02 12.94 0.62
C ILE A 197 11.48 13.76 -0.60
N GLY A 198 12.40 13.22 -1.41
CA GLY A 198 12.90 13.88 -2.61
C GLY A 198 11.77 14.26 -3.55
N TYR A 199 10.85 13.33 -3.81
CA TYR A 199 9.69 13.58 -4.65
C TYR A 199 8.80 14.73 -4.14
N HIS A 200 8.52 14.80 -2.83
CA HIS A 200 7.75 15.90 -2.26
C HIS A 200 8.45 17.25 -2.49
N ILE A 201 9.76 17.32 -2.20
CA ILE A 201 10.54 18.55 -2.34
C ILE A 201 10.60 19.00 -3.81
N GLU A 202 10.88 18.09 -4.74
CA GLU A 202 10.90 18.37 -6.19
C GLU A 202 9.58 18.94 -6.73
N HIS A 203 8.46 18.57 -6.10
CA HIS A 203 7.12 19.10 -6.45
C HIS A 203 6.70 20.31 -5.58
N GLY A 204 7.64 20.87 -4.81
CA GLY A 204 7.37 22.06 -3.98
C GLY A 204 6.43 21.78 -2.79
N MET A 205 6.30 20.52 -2.38
CA MET A 205 5.48 20.09 -1.24
C MET A 205 6.36 19.79 -0.04
N HIS A 206 5.89 20.11 1.16
CA HIS A 206 6.54 19.63 2.37
C HIS A 206 6.04 18.18 2.68
N PRO A 207 6.94 17.23 3.05
CA PRO A 207 6.52 15.84 3.31
C PRO A 207 5.44 15.69 4.38
N LEU A 208 5.36 16.61 5.36
CA LEU A 208 4.34 16.60 6.41
C LEU A 208 3.02 17.30 6.03
N ASP A 209 2.96 17.96 4.87
CA ASP A 209 1.71 18.51 4.33
C ASP A 209 0.81 17.42 3.75
N SER A 210 1.39 16.27 3.46
CA SER A 210 0.67 15.09 3.00
C SER A 210 0.31 14.19 4.17
N ALA A 211 -0.87 13.61 4.13
CA ALA A 211 -1.29 12.60 5.08
C ALA A 211 -1.43 11.23 4.40
N ILE A 212 -1.20 10.18 5.17
CA ILE A 212 -1.36 8.81 4.69
C ILE A 212 -2.51 8.13 5.44
N ALA A 213 -3.42 7.54 4.69
CA ALA A 213 -4.32 6.52 5.17
C ALA A 213 -3.72 5.14 4.88
N VAL A 214 -4.19 4.10 5.55
CA VAL A 214 -3.70 2.74 5.36
C VAL A 214 -4.88 1.78 5.25
N VAL A 215 -4.97 1.13 4.12
CA VAL A 215 -5.99 0.12 3.81
C VAL A 215 -5.61 -1.21 4.46
N ILE A 216 -6.56 -1.81 5.15
CA ILE A 216 -6.50 -3.16 5.69
C ILE A 216 -7.63 -3.96 5.05
N MET A 217 -7.30 -4.86 4.13
CA MET A 217 -8.28 -5.61 3.38
C MET A 217 -7.99 -7.10 3.37
N LYS A 218 -9.04 -7.91 3.33
CA LYS A 218 -8.88 -9.36 3.21
C LYS A 218 -8.06 -9.74 1.98
N MET A 219 -7.09 -10.63 2.14
CA MET A 219 -6.31 -11.17 1.03
C MET A 219 -7.18 -11.98 0.05
N ALA A 220 -7.00 -11.70 -1.25
CA ALA A 220 -7.44 -12.62 -2.29
C ALA A 220 -6.37 -13.72 -2.45
N ARG A 221 -6.77 -14.99 -2.24
CA ARG A 221 -5.84 -16.14 -2.23
C ARG A 221 -5.40 -16.54 -3.64
N SER A 222 -4.86 -15.58 -4.40
CA SER A 222 -4.28 -15.82 -5.72
C SER A 222 -2.95 -16.58 -5.68
N ASP A 223 -2.34 -16.74 -4.52
CA ASP A 223 -1.23 -17.66 -4.27
C ASP A 223 -1.55 -19.13 -4.64
N LYS A 224 -2.83 -19.49 -4.65
CA LYS A 224 -3.34 -20.82 -5.06
C LYS A 224 -3.93 -20.82 -6.48
N ALA A 225 -3.80 -19.74 -7.22
CA ALA A 225 -4.40 -19.55 -8.53
C ALA A 225 -3.54 -18.60 -9.38
N CYS A 226 -4.14 -17.55 -9.91
CA CYS A 226 -3.50 -16.53 -10.71
C CYS A 226 -3.96 -15.12 -10.30
N SER A 227 -3.17 -14.15 -10.67
CA SER A 227 -3.45 -12.72 -10.52
C SER A 227 -3.02 -11.98 -11.78
N GLY A 228 -3.37 -10.70 -11.86
CA GLY A 228 -2.96 -9.93 -13.02
C GLY A 228 -3.43 -8.49 -12.98
N VAL A 229 -3.23 -7.81 -14.09
CA VAL A 229 -3.68 -6.44 -14.33
C VAL A 229 -4.58 -6.40 -15.56
N MET A 230 -5.55 -5.50 -15.54
CA MET A 230 -6.46 -5.29 -16.65
C MET A 230 -6.60 -3.79 -16.93
N PHE A 231 -6.42 -3.44 -18.19
CA PHE A 231 -6.64 -2.09 -18.69
C PHE A 231 -7.85 -2.07 -19.60
N THR A 232 -8.70 -1.07 -19.45
CA THR A 232 -9.89 -0.90 -20.31
C THR A 232 -9.58 -0.24 -21.64
N ILE A 233 -8.32 0.02 -21.91
CA ILE A 233 -7.76 0.48 -23.19
C ILE A 233 -6.45 -0.29 -23.46
N ASP A 234 -5.94 -0.23 -24.66
CA ASP A 234 -4.58 -0.66 -24.94
C ASP A 234 -3.58 0.35 -24.36
N PRO A 235 -2.72 -0.04 -23.41
CA PRO A 235 -1.82 0.89 -22.72
C PRO A 235 -0.75 1.48 -23.65
N ASP A 236 -0.37 0.78 -24.73
CA ASP A 236 0.68 1.22 -25.62
C ASP A 236 0.17 2.20 -26.69
N SER A 237 -0.97 1.88 -27.30
CA SER A 237 -1.55 2.69 -28.39
C SER A 237 -2.65 3.64 -27.98
N GLY A 238 -3.21 3.50 -26.76
CA GLY A 238 -4.38 4.23 -26.29
C GLY A 238 -5.69 3.82 -26.96
N HIS A 239 -5.71 2.72 -27.75
CA HIS A 239 -6.92 2.26 -28.43
C HIS A 239 -7.99 1.80 -27.44
N ASP A 240 -9.13 2.47 -27.45
CA ASP A 240 -10.23 2.27 -26.51
C ASP A 240 -11.20 1.13 -26.86
N GLY A 241 -11.09 0.57 -28.06
CA GLY A 241 -11.94 -0.54 -28.54
C GLY A 241 -11.61 -1.91 -27.93
N VAL A 242 -10.55 -2.01 -27.14
CA VAL A 242 -10.07 -3.27 -26.55
C VAL A 242 -9.91 -3.18 -25.04
N ILE A 243 -9.81 -4.36 -24.40
CA ILE A 243 -9.35 -4.54 -23.04
C ILE A 243 -8.04 -5.31 -23.12
N HIS A 244 -7.01 -4.84 -22.45
CA HIS A 244 -5.74 -5.56 -22.33
C HIS A 244 -5.64 -6.22 -20.95
N ILE A 245 -5.33 -7.52 -20.90
CA ILE A 245 -5.22 -8.28 -19.65
C ILE A 245 -3.84 -8.94 -19.63
N GLY A 246 -3.09 -8.73 -18.55
CA GLY A 246 -1.88 -9.46 -18.22
C GLY A 246 -2.11 -10.35 -17.01
N SER A 247 -1.75 -11.63 -17.06
CA SER A 247 -1.94 -12.55 -15.93
C SER A 247 -0.77 -13.50 -15.72
N SER A 248 -0.49 -13.85 -14.47
CA SER A 248 0.52 -14.81 -14.07
C SER A 248 0.06 -15.60 -12.84
N TYR A 249 0.78 -16.66 -12.51
CA TYR A 249 0.50 -17.44 -11.30
C TYR A 249 0.90 -16.69 -10.02
N GLY A 250 0.22 -17.00 -8.93
CA GLY A 250 0.54 -16.48 -7.60
C GLY A 250 -0.03 -15.09 -7.31
N LEU A 251 0.52 -14.45 -6.29
CA LEU A 251 0.15 -13.09 -5.86
C LEU A 251 0.58 -12.06 -6.91
N GLY A 252 -0.20 -10.98 -7.04
CA GLY A 252 -0.06 -9.98 -8.11
C GLY A 252 1.18 -9.10 -8.06
N GLU A 253 1.93 -9.13 -6.98
CA GLU A 253 3.10 -8.28 -6.74
C GLU A 253 4.12 -8.36 -7.88
N LEU A 254 4.51 -9.58 -8.30
CA LEU A 254 5.51 -9.78 -9.34
C LEU A 254 5.06 -9.28 -10.72
N VAL A 255 3.75 -9.30 -10.99
CA VAL A 255 3.19 -8.76 -12.23
C VAL A 255 3.24 -7.23 -12.22
N VAL A 256 2.85 -6.63 -11.10
CA VAL A 256 2.83 -5.16 -10.93
C VAL A 256 4.24 -4.58 -10.97
N GLN A 257 5.22 -5.28 -10.37
CA GLN A 257 6.63 -4.88 -10.38
C GLN A 257 7.33 -5.15 -11.72
N GLY A 258 6.69 -5.84 -12.68
CA GLY A 258 7.30 -6.19 -13.95
C GLY A 258 8.40 -7.24 -13.87
N VAL A 259 8.46 -8.00 -12.77
CA VAL A 259 9.48 -9.04 -12.54
C VAL A 259 9.24 -10.27 -13.42
N VAL A 260 7.99 -10.56 -13.75
CA VAL A 260 7.60 -11.70 -14.56
C VAL A 260 6.97 -11.26 -15.88
N SER A 261 7.19 -12.03 -16.95
CA SER A 261 6.49 -11.85 -18.22
C SER A 261 5.15 -12.60 -18.17
N PRO A 262 4.01 -11.89 -18.03
CA PRO A 262 2.69 -12.52 -17.91
C PRO A 262 2.17 -13.05 -19.25
N ASP A 263 1.17 -13.92 -19.19
CA ASP A 263 0.29 -14.15 -20.33
C ASP A 263 -0.47 -12.87 -20.64
N THR A 264 -0.61 -12.53 -21.92
CA THR A 264 -1.38 -11.36 -22.33
C THR A 264 -2.58 -11.73 -23.19
N TYR A 265 -3.66 -11.00 -23.03
CA TYR A 265 -4.89 -11.18 -23.78
C TYR A 265 -5.40 -9.81 -24.23
N THR A 266 -5.73 -9.69 -25.53
CA THR A 266 -6.43 -8.53 -26.06
C THR A 266 -7.87 -8.93 -26.37
N VAL A 267 -8.80 -8.27 -25.70
CA VAL A 267 -10.23 -8.57 -25.78
C VAL A 267 -10.95 -7.43 -26.50
N TRP A 268 -11.59 -7.73 -27.62
CA TRP A 268 -12.37 -6.76 -28.39
C TRP A 268 -13.73 -6.50 -27.70
N LYS A 269 -13.96 -5.28 -27.27
CA LYS A 269 -15.16 -4.88 -26.51
C LYS A 269 -16.47 -5.12 -27.26
N GLU A 270 -16.50 -4.78 -28.54
CA GLU A 270 -17.71 -4.97 -29.33
C GLU A 270 -18.02 -6.45 -29.57
N GLY A 271 -16.99 -7.28 -29.74
CA GLY A 271 -17.15 -8.73 -29.80
C GLY A 271 -17.71 -9.30 -28.51
N LEU A 272 -17.25 -8.80 -27.36
CA LEU A 272 -17.74 -9.19 -26.05
C LEU A 272 -19.23 -8.81 -25.88
N ARG A 273 -19.61 -7.56 -26.22
CA ARG A 273 -21.03 -7.10 -26.18
C ARG A 273 -21.95 -7.91 -27.08
N LYS A 274 -21.45 -8.37 -28.22
CA LYS A 274 -22.24 -9.18 -29.20
C LYS A 274 -22.17 -10.68 -28.95
N HIS A 275 -21.62 -11.12 -27.83
CA HIS A 275 -21.42 -12.53 -27.49
C HIS A 275 -20.70 -13.34 -28.60
N LYS A 276 -19.72 -12.72 -29.26
CA LYS A 276 -18.84 -13.36 -30.25
C LYS A 276 -17.54 -13.79 -29.60
N PHE A 277 -16.60 -14.34 -30.38
CA PHE A 277 -15.25 -14.64 -29.92
C PHE A 277 -14.47 -13.33 -29.70
N PRO A 278 -14.40 -12.82 -28.48
CA PRO A 278 -13.87 -11.48 -28.23
C PRO A 278 -12.35 -11.42 -28.09
N ILE A 279 -11.70 -12.56 -27.81
CA ILE A 279 -10.23 -12.62 -27.66
C ILE A 279 -9.62 -12.58 -29.05
N VAL A 280 -9.03 -11.44 -29.43
CA VAL A 280 -8.47 -11.22 -30.76
C VAL A 280 -6.96 -11.49 -30.82
N HIS A 281 -6.28 -11.41 -29.67
CA HIS A 281 -4.86 -11.73 -29.55
C HIS A 281 -4.56 -12.31 -28.18
N ARG A 282 -3.59 -13.22 -28.11
CA ARG A 282 -3.03 -13.73 -26.87
C ARG A 282 -1.58 -14.13 -27.04
N THR A 283 -0.75 -13.87 -26.03
CA THR A 283 0.67 -14.23 -25.99
C THR A 283 0.96 -15.00 -24.72
N LEU A 284 1.60 -16.15 -24.85
CA LEU A 284 2.01 -16.94 -23.69
C LEU A 284 3.28 -16.32 -23.09
N GLY A 285 3.23 -15.93 -21.82
CA GLY A 285 4.37 -15.40 -21.07
C GLY A 285 5.29 -16.50 -20.55
N SER A 286 6.52 -16.12 -20.16
CA SER A 286 7.47 -17.08 -19.57
C SER A 286 7.09 -17.48 -18.15
N LYS A 287 6.44 -16.61 -17.37
CA LYS A 287 5.94 -16.87 -16.01
C LYS A 287 6.92 -17.66 -15.13
N GLU A 288 8.19 -17.22 -15.10
CA GLU A 288 9.28 -18.01 -14.49
C GLU A 288 9.16 -18.14 -12.99
N GLN A 289 8.54 -17.17 -12.35
CA GLN A 289 8.38 -17.10 -10.90
C GLN A 289 6.93 -16.80 -10.52
N MET A 290 6.54 -17.24 -9.34
CA MET A 290 5.28 -16.86 -8.69
C MET A 290 5.52 -16.55 -7.21
N MET A 291 4.74 -15.63 -6.67
CA MET A 291 4.76 -15.30 -5.25
C MET A 291 3.64 -16.04 -4.54
N ILE A 292 3.99 -16.73 -3.48
CA ILE A 292 3.05 -17.49 -2.64
C ILE A 292 3.25 -17.13 -1.16
N TYR A 293 2.36 -17.58 -0.30
CA TYR A 293 2.57 -17.51 1.13
C TYR A 293 3.78 -18.38 1.53
N HIS A 294 4.59 -17.89 2.47
CA HIS A 294 5.71 -18.67 2.98
C HIS A 294 5.16 -19.86 3.78
N GLU A 295 5.71 -21.06 3.55
CA GLU A 295 5.19 -22.28 4.17
C GLU A 295 5.53 -22.39 5.66
N GLU A 296 6.71 -21.91 6.06
CA GLU A 296 7.24 -22.05 7.43
C GLU A 296 7.19 -20.73 8.24
N ALA A 297 7.15 -19.57 7.58
CA ALA A 297 7.11 -18.27 8.23
C ALA A 297 5.71 -17.66 8.12
N ALA A 298 5.01 -17.58 9.24
CA ALA A 298 3.71 -16.90 9.30
C ALA A 298 3.86 -15.41 8.90
N ASN A 299 2.82 -14.88 8.26
CA ASN A 299 2.76 -13.47 7.86
C ASN A 299 3.83 -13.02 6.84
N GLU A 300 4.41 -13.99 6.11
CA GLU A 300 5.39 -13.69 5.06
C GLU A 300 4.97 -14.29 3.72
N VAL A 301 5.58 -13.77 2.65
CA VAL A 301 5.44 -14.28 1.28
C VAL A 301 6.83 -14.65 0.74
N GLN A 302 6.86 -15.58 -0.21
CA GLN A 302 8.10 -15.99 -0.87
C GLN A 302 7.89 -16.12 -2.37
N SER A 303 8.95 -15.87 -3.13
CA SER A 303 8.98 -16.16 -4.56
C SER A 303 9.55 -17.53 -4.83
N ILE A 304 8.85 -18.34 -5.61
CA ILE A 304 9.29 -19.67 -6.03
C ILE A 304 9.27 -19.78 -7.55
N ALA A 305 10.05 -20.72 -8.09
CA ALA A 305 10.01 -21.00 -9.53
C ALA A 305 8.70 -21.70 -9.89
N VAL A 306 8.08 -21.26 -10.99
CA VAL A 306 6.92 -21.95 -11.57
C VAL A 306 7.39 -23.23 -12.25
N PRO A 307 6.78 -24.40 -12.03
CA PRO A 307 7.11 -25.65 -12.70
C PRO A 307 7.07 -25.48 -14.23
N TYR A 308 8.01 -26.11 -14.94
CA TYR A 308 8.15 -25.94 -16.37
C TYR A 308 6.85 -26.26 -17.15
N GLU A 309 6.15 -27.31 -16.76
CA GLU A 309 4.87 -27.70 -17.38
C GLU A 309 3.77 -26.64 -17.24
N ASP A 310 3.74 -25.92 -16.09
CA ASP A 310 2.75 -24.88 -15.84
C ASP A 310 3.09 -23.59 -16.60
N ARG A 311 4.38 -23.28 -16.83
CA ARG A 311 4.78 -22.14 -17.69
C ARG A 311 4.23 -22.24 -19.10
N ARG A 312 4.02 -23.47 -19.61
CA ARG A 312 3.48 -23.76 -20.95
C ARG A 312 1.96 -23.75 -21.02
N ARG A 313 1.28 -23.56 -19.91
CA ARG A 313 -0.17 -23.43 -19.82
C ARG A 313 -0.57 -21.98 -19.66
N TRP A 314 -1.76 -21.65 -20.10
CA TRP A 314 -2.37 -20.36 -19.84
C TRP A 314 -2.71 -20.23 -18.36
N SER A 315 -2.40 -19.08 -17.76
CA SER A 315 -2.76 -18.79 -16.36
C SER A 315 -4.25 -18.49 -16.19
N LEU A 316 -4.92 -18.03 -17.24
CA LEU A 316 -6.38 -17.91 -17.33
C LEU A 316 -6.91 -18.95 -18.30
N THR A 317 -7.94 -19.70 -17.91
CA THR A 317 -8.60 -20.76 -18.72
C THR A 317 -10.02 -20.34 -19.14
#